data_cbba5ede61d98de80301d3d347afdbaa
#
_entry.id   cbba5ede61d98de80301d3d347afdbaa
#
_cell.length_a   1.000
_cell.length_b   1.000
_cell.length_c   1.000
_cell.angle_alpha   90.00
_cell.angle_beta   90.00
_cell.angle_gamma   90.00
#
_symmetry.space_group_name_H-M   'P 1'
#
loop_
_entity.id
_entity.type
_entity.pdbx_description
1 polymer ?
#
loop_
_entity_poly.entity_id
_entity_poly.type
_entity_poly.pdbx_seq_one_letter_code
_entity_poly.pdbx_strand_id
1 'polypeptide(L)'
;MACSSALFSHISFHTNPINSPKPNKPNRKIVTVAAIPPLSTAADVSTITAQFDGATIAVIGGSSLAALAAVLSVADPEKRRKLQAEEVGGGDKEVVREYFNGNGFQRWKKIYGDTDEVNKVQLDIRIGHAKTVENTMKMLTDEGSLQGVTVCDAGCGTGSLSIPLSKEGAFVFASDISAAMVAEAEKQAREELSTGKDELSPAPVMPKFVVKDLESLDGKYDTVVCLDVLIHYPQSKADAMIAHLASLAENRLILSFAPKTFYYDLLKRVGELFPGPSKATRAYLHAEADVERALQKVGWRIRKRGLITTQFYFAKLIEAVPS
;
A
#
# COMPACT_ATOMS: atom_id res chain seq x y z
N MET A 1 7.03 -50.57 42.95
CA MET A 1 7.84 -50.61 44.19
C MET A 1 8.69 -49.37 44.24
N ALA A 2 8.49 -48.58 45.29
CA ALA A 2 9.36 -47.62 45.98
C ALA A 2 9.92 -46.44 45.11
N CYS A 3 9.42 -45.26 45.27
CA CYS A 3 9.65 -44.27 46.34
C CYS A 3 11.12 -43.85 46.53
N SER A 4 11.46 -42.59 46.19
CA SER A 4 12.05 -41.77 47.23
C SER A 4 12.12 -40.30 46.81
N SER A 5 11.64 -39.51 47.70
CA SER A 5 11.61 -38.04 47.78
C SER A 5 12.94 -37.47 48.24
N ALA A 6 13.03 -36.16 48.11
CA ALA A 6 13.75 -35.18 48.90
C ALA A 6 14.85 -34.41 48.13
N LEU A 7 15.10 -33.10 48.22
CA LEU A 7 14.95 -32.17 49.33
C LEU A 7 15.04 -30.74 48.78
N PHE A 8 14.24 -29.84 49.33
CA PHE A 8 14.32 -28.41 49.24
C PHE A 8 15.59 -27.87 49.91
N SER A 9 16.25 -26.87 49.30
CA SER A 9 17.02 -25.90 50.06
C SER A 9 16.73 -24.50 49.57
N HIS A 10 16.10 -23.73 50.46
CA HIS A 10 15.91 -22.30 50.36
C HIS A 10 17.24 -21.56 50.42
N ILE A 11 17.52 -20.69 49.44
CA ILE A 11 18.52 -19.63 49.60
C ILE A 11 17.76 -18.31 49.44
N SER A 12 17.62 -17.60 50.61
CA SER A 12 17.14 -16.21 50.66
C SER A 12 18.28 -15.28 50.27
N PHE A 13 18.09 -14.52 49.22
CA PHE A 13 18.93 -13.34 48.94
C PHE A 13 18.18 -12.09 49.35
N HIS A 14 18.70 -11.39 50.34
CA HIS A 14 18.38 -10.02 50.67
C HIS A 14 18.85 -9.12 49.53
N THR A 15 17.95 -8.38 48.90
CA THR A 15 18.29 -7.27 48.02
C THR A 15 17.88 -5.96 48.63
N ASN A 16 18.87 -5.13 48.91
CA ASN A 16 18.68 -3.74 49.25
C ASN A 16 18.06 -2.94 48.08
N PRO A 17 17.19 -1.97 48.37
CA PRO A 17 16.58 -1.17 47.29
C PRO A 17 17.60 -0.12 46.79
N ILE A 18 17.97 -0.25 45.50
CA ILE A 18 18.69 0.77 44.76
C ILE A 18 17.71 1.86 44.33
N ASN A 19 17.95 3.07 44.80
CA ASN A 19 17.25 4.28 44.38
C ASN A 19 17.38 4.51 42.86
N SER A 20 16.29 4.35 42.14
CA SER A 20 16.20 4.76 40.74
C SER A 20 15.78 6.24 40.64
N PRO A 21 16.41 7.04 39.80
CA PRO A 21 16.00 8.42 39.58
C PRO A 21 14.66 8.46 38.83
N LYS A 22 13.74 9.31 39.28
CA LYS A 22 12.43 9.55 38.67
C LYS A 22 12.61 10.12 37.26
N PRO A 23 11.88 9.59 36.22
CA PRO A 23 11.92 10.20 34.92
C PRO A 23 11.23 11.56 34.91
N ASN A 24 11.93 12.54 34.37
CA ASN A 24 11.44 13.89 34.14
C ASN A 24 10.26 13.84 33.17
N LYS A 25 9.08 14.28 33.60
CA LYS A 25 7.89 14.41 32.71
C LYS A 25 8.12 15.57 31.75
N PRO A 26 7.96 15.40 30.43
CA PRO A 26 7.96 16.53 29.54
C PRO A 26 6.73 17.39 29.80
N ASN A 27 6.96 18.68 29.92
CA ASN A 27 5.96 19.73 30.13
C ASN A 27 4.99 19.75 28.89
N ARG A 28 3.84 19.08 29.01
CA ARG A 28 2.75 19.22 28.04
C ARG A 28 2.12 20.60 28.25
N LYS A 29 2.41 21.53 27.36
CA LYS A 29 1.58 22.73 27.19
C LYS A 29 0.19 22.27 26.77
N ILE A 30 -0.76 22.39 27.69
CA ILE A 30 -2.19 22.23 27.39
C ILE A 30 -2.57 23.43 26.52
N VAL A 31 -2.79 23.20 25.23
CA VAL A 31 -3.41 24.18 24.35
C VAL A 31 -4.91 24.11 24.64
N THR A 32 -5.41 25.07 25.42
CA THR A 32 -6.84 25.28 25.63
C THR A 32 -7.43 25.73 24.29
N VAL A 33 -8.22 24.86 23.67
CA VAL A 33 -9.07 25.24 22.52
C VAL A 33 -10.20 26.11 23.10
N ALA A 34 -10.14 27.40 22.85
CA ALA A 34 -11.22 28.32 23.21
C ALA A 34 -12.48 27.90 22.44
N ALA A 35 -13.56 27.72 23.17
CA ALA A 35 -14.89 27.46 22.60
C ALA A 35 -15.29 28.61 21.69
N ILE A 36 -15.73 28.32 20.47
CA ILE A 36 -16.27 29.28 19.50
C ILE A 36 -17.62 29.76 20.04
N PRO A 37 -17.85 31.06 20.27
CA PRO A 37 -19.16 31.58 20.62
C PRO A 37 -20.11 31.47 19.39
N PRO A 38 -21.44 31.36 19.61
CA PRO A 38 -22.40 31.26 18.51
C PRO A 38 -22.44 32.56 17.72
N LEU A 39 -22.39 32.47 16.38
CA LEU A 39 -22.50 33.57 15.44
C LEU A 39 -23.85 34.26 15.60
N SER A 40 -23.87 35.52 16.03
CA SER A 40 -25.00 36.42 15.86
C SER A 40 -24.64 37.46 14.78
N THR A 41 -25.50 37.51 13.76
CA THR A 41 -25.78 38.58 12.79
C THR A 41 -24.66 39.37 12.12
N ALA A 42 -24.71 39.24 10.81
CA ALA A 42 -24.35 40.21 9.75
C ALA A 42 -23.23 41.25 10.02
N ALA A 43 -22.23 41.17 9.10
CA ALA A 43 -21.19 42.17 8.84
C ALA A 43 -19.99 42.18 9.79
N ASP A 44 -19.16 41.11 9.62
CA ASP A 44 -17.70 41.31 9.74
C ASP A 44 -16.98 40.23 8.96
N VAL A 45 -16.15 40.63 8.00
CA VAL A 45 -15.29 39.72 7.22
C VAL A 45 -14.18 39.27 8.15
N SER A 46 -14.41 38.16 8.83
CA SER A 46 -13.38 37.55 9.67
C SER A 46 -12.45 36.68 8.83
N THR A 47 -11.21 37.10 8.71
CA THR A 47 -10.12 36.32 8.13
C THR A 47 -9.78 35.17 9.10
N ILE A 48 -10.07 33.94 8.70
CA ILE A 48 -9.64 32.75 9.45
C ILE A 48 -8.26 32.36 8.91
N THR A 49 -7.24 32.50 9.74
CA THR A 49 -5.87 32.09 9.41
C THR A 49 -5.60 30.72 10.04
N ALA A 50 -5.44 29.70 9.22
CA ALA A 50 -5.00 28.39 9.66
C ALA A 50 -3.54 28.18 9.22
N GLN A 51 -2.67 27.85 10.15
CA GLN A 51 -1.26 27.59 9.88
C GLN A 51 -1.06 26.08 9.72
N PHE A 52 -0.71 25.67 8.50
CA PHE A 52 -0.33 24.29 8.16
C PHE A 52 1.10 24.30 7.64
N ASP A 53 2.00 23.59 8.32
CA ASP A 53 3.39 23.37 7.90
C ASP A 53 4.15 24.66 7.46
N GLY A 54 4.06 25.72 8.27
CA GLY A 54 4.74 26.98 8.04
C GLY A 54 4.13 27.89 6.96
N ALA A 55 3.05 27.47 6.29
CA ALA A 55 2.32 28.30 5.33
C ALA A 55 1.01 28.81 5.94
N THR A 56 0.81 30.11 5.96
CA THR A 56 -0.42 30.77 6.42
C THR A 56 -1.43 30.80 5.27
N ILE A 57 -2.56 30.09 5.39
CA ILE A 57 -3.66 30.15 4.42
C ILE A 57 -4.71 31.10 5.00
N ALA A 58 -4.89 32.26 4.36
CA ALA A 58 -5.98 33.18 4.67
C ALA A 58 -7.23 32.78 3.86
N VAL A 59 -8.30 32.38 4.55
CA VAL A 59 -9.59 32.11 3.92
C VAL A 59 -10.45 33.36 4.05
N ILE A 60 -10.65 34.07 2.94
CA ILE A 60 -11.56 35.23 2.88
C ILE A 60 -12.97 34.69 2.64
N GLY A 61 -13.91 35.04 3.53
CA GLY A 61 -15.31 34.59 3.49
C GLY A 61 -16.00 35.02 2.21
N GLY A 62 -16.18 34.11 1.33
CA GLY A 62 -17.08 34.10 0.20
C GLY A 62 -17.79 32.76 0.18
N SER A 63 -18.87 32.59 -0.58
CA SER A 63 -19.69 31.37 -0.56
C SER A 63 -18.83 30.11 -0.36
N SER A 64 -19.27 29.19 0.45
CA SER A 64 -18.52 27.98 0.87
C SER A 64 -17.86 27.20 -0.28
N LEU A 65 -18.38 27.34 -1.50
CA LEU A 65 -17.81 26.74 -2.72
C LEU A 65 -16.54 27.46 -3.21
N ALA A 66 -16.52 28.80 -3.14
CA ALA A 66 -15.35 29.58 -3.57
C ALA A 66 -14.17 29.41 -2.59
N ALA A 67 -14.46 29.33 -1.28
CA ALA A 67 -13.46 29.04 -0.26
C ALA A 67 -12.88 27.64 -0.44
N LEU A 68 -13.72 26.62 -0.72
CA LEU A 68 -13.27 25.27 -1.01
C LEU A 68 -12.41 25.23 -2.29
N ALA A 69 -12.82 25.93 -3.36
CA ALA A 69 -12.06 26.00 -4.60
C ALA A 69 -10.69 26.69 -4.40
N ALA A 70 -10.61 27.74 -3.58
CA ALA A 70 -9.36 28.42 -3.26
C ALA A 70 -8.41 27.51 -2.46
N VAL A 71 -8.93 26.78 -1.44
CA VAL A 71 -8.15 25.80 -0.67
C VAL A 71 -7.65 24.66 -1.56
N LEU A 72 -8.50 24.16 -2.47
CA LEU A 72 -8.14 23.10 -3.42
C LEU A 72 -7.08 23.55 -4.43
N SER A 73 -7.08 24.85 -4.82
CA SER A 73 -6.10 25.39 -5.77
C SER A 73 -4.71 25.64 -5.13
N VAL A 74 -4.67 25.92 -3.83
CA VAL A 74 -3.41 26.16 -3.09
C VAL A 74 -2.75 24.85 -2.63
N ALA A 75 -3.55 23.79 -2.42
CA ALA A 75 -3.05 22.47 -2.07
C ALA A 75 -2.60 21.72 -3.34
N ASP A 76 -1.41 22.00 -3.86
CA ASP A 76 -0.78 21.23 -4.92
C ASP A 76 -0.08 20.00 -4.33
N PRO A 77 -0.67 18.80 -4.48
CA PRO A 77 -0.11 17.57 -3.92
C PRO A 77 1.21 17.16 -4.58
N GLU A 78 1.41 17.50 -5.87
CA GLU A 78 2.64 17.18 -6.59
C GLU A 78 3.81 18.03 -6.10
N LYS A 79 3.57 19.29 -5.82
CA LYS A 79 4.60 20.17 -5.27
C LYS A 79 5.07 19.69 -3.89
N ARG A 80 4.14 19.27 -3.02
CA ARG A 80 4.50 18.71 -1.70
C ARG A 80 5.31 17.43 -1.82
N ARG A 81 5.00 16.56 -2.77
CA ARG A 81 5.76 15.32 -2.99
C ARG A 81 7.15 15.59 -3.52
N LYS A 82 7.30 16.55 -4.44
CA LYS A 82 8.63 16.96 -4.89
C LYS A 82 9.49 17.45 -3.75
N LEU A 83 8.95 18.30 -2.88
CA LEU A 83 9.67 18.77 -1.69
C LEU A 83 10.04 17.60 -0.75
N GLN A 84 9.14 16.66 -0.52
CA GLN A 84 9.41 15.49 0.30
C GLN A 84 10.45 14.55 -0.33
N ALA A 85 10.41 14.36 -1.66
CA ALA A 85 11.39 13.58 -2.38
C ALA A 85 12.77 14.24 -2.39
N GLU A 86 12.83 15.57 -2.42
CA GLU A 86 14.06 16.34 -2.27
C GLU A 86 14.62 16.25 -0.85
N GLU A 87 13.77 16.29 0.17
CA GLU A 87 14.14 16.17 1.58
C GLU A 87 14.71 14.78 1.93
N VAL A 88 14.12 13.73 1.39
CA VAL A 88 14.59 12.32 1.56
C VAL A 88 15.84 12.06 0.72
N GLY A 89 16.07 12.83 -0.36
CA GLY A 89 17.30 12.74 -1.14
C GLY A 89 17.43 11.58 -2.12
N GLY A 90 16.33 10.89 -2.47
CA GLY A 90 16.34 9.72 -3.39
C GLY A 90 15.16 9.67 -4.37
N GLY A 91 14.35 10.72 -4.41
CA GLY A 91 13.15 10.79 -5.23
C GLY A 91 12.01 9.91 -4.73
N ASP A 92 10.93 9.81 -5.53
CA ASP A 92 9.71 9.07 -5.14
C ASP A 92 9.98 7.61 -4.74
N LYS A 93 10.95 6.95 -5.37
CA LYS A 93 11.29 5.56 -5.10
C LYS A 93 11.81 5.36 -3.67
N GLU A 94 12.69 6.25 -3.21
CA GLU A 94 13.22 6.18 -1.85
C GLU A 94 12.16 6.50 -0.81
N VAL A 95 11.30 7.49 -1.06
CA VAL A 95 10.14 7.79 -0.21
C VAL A 95 9.23 6.56 -0.05
N VAL A 96 8.97 5.83 -1.13
CA VAL A 96 8.18 4.59 -1.11
C VAL A 96 8.91 3.51 -0.31
N ARG A 97 10.21 3.31 -0.53
CA ARG A 97 11.02 2.31 0.19
C ARG A 97 11.05 2.57 1.69
N GLU A 98 11.36 3.79 2.10
CA GLU A 98 11.39 4.18 3.52
C GLU A 98 10.03 4.01 4.19
N TYR A 99 8.97 4.43 3.51
CA TYR A 99 7.63 4.26 4.04
C TYR A 99 7.29 2.79 4.29
N PHE A 100 7.50 1.91 3.32
CA PHE A 100 7.16 0.49 3.44
C PHE A 100 8.13 -0.31 4.32
N ASN A 101 9.33 0.17 4.58
CA ASN A 101 10.24 -0.42 5.58
C ASN A 101 9.97 0.08 7.02
N GLY A 102 9.29 1.21 7.16
CA GLY A 102 9.02 1.87 8.44
C GLY A 102 7.55 1.80 8.88
N ASN A 103 6.97 2.97 9.12
CA ASN A 103 5.61 3.12 9.62
C ASN A 103 4.53 2.50 8.71
N GLY A 104 4.78 2.47 7.40
CA GLY A 104 3.88 1.86 6.42
C GLY A 104 3.80 0.36 6.58
N PHE A 105 4.92 -0.31 6.86
CA PHE A 105 4.94 -1.76 7.05
C PHE A 105 3.93 -2.22 8.11
N GLN A 106 3.99 -1.67 9.32
CA GLN A 106 3.08 -2.05 10.41
C GLN A 106 1.61 -1.81 10.05
N ARG A 107 1.34 -0.70 9.35
CA ARG A 107 0.01 -0.37 8.89
C ARG A 107 -0.50 -1.38 7.85
N TRP A 108 0.29 -1.67 6.83
CA TRP A 108 -0.13 -2.54 5.72
C TRP A 108 -0.15 -4.01 6.11
N LYS A 109 0.78 -4.46 6.95
CA LYS A 109 0.72 -5.78 7.60
C LYS A 109 -0.59 -5.96 8.36
N LYS A 110 -1.04 -4.93 9.10
CA LYS A 110 -2.32 -4.94 9.80
C LYS A 110 -3.50 -4.94 8.84
N ILE A 111 -3.44 -4.15 7.75
CA ILE A 111 -4.52 -4.07 6.75
C ILE A 111 -4.67 -5.40 6.00
N TYR A 112 -3.58 -6.01 5.56
CA TYR A 112 -3.61 -7.26 4.77
C TYR A 112 -3.65 -8.53 5.61
N GLY A 113 -3.41 -8.46 6.91
CA GLY A 113 -3.53 -9.60 7.83
C GLY A 113 -4.94 -9.83 8.35
N ASP A 114 -5.11 -10.90 9.14
CA ASP A 114 -6.42 -11.37 9.63
C ASP A 114 -6.88 -10.71 10.95
N THR A 115 -6.14 -9.72 11.45
CA THR A 115 -6.48 -9.07 12.73
C THR A 115 -7.78 -8.29 12.66
N ASP A 116 -8.59 -8.35 13.71
CA ASP A 116 -9.82 -7.55 13.86
C ASP A 116 -9.54 -6.10 14.28
N GLU A 117 -8.30 -5.77 14.64
CA GLU A 117 -7.91 -4.43 15.08
C GLU A 117 -7.79 -3.41 13.95
N VAL A 118 -8.64 -3.45 12.95
CA VAL A 118 -8.68 -2.50 11.83
C VAL A 118 -9.88 -1.57 11.98
N ASN A 119 -9.70 -0.30 11.60
CA ASN A 119 -10.83 0.61 11.49
C ASN A 119 -11.62 0.35 10.19
N LYS A 120 -12.82 0.97 10.08
CA LYS A 120 -13.72 0.77 8.93
C LYS A 120 -13.05 1.05 7.58
N VAL A 121 -12.20 2.07 7.48
CA VAL A 121 -11.47 2.41 6.24
C VAL A 121 -10.44 1.33 5.91
N GLN A 122 -9.69 0.88 6.91
CA GLN A 122 -8.69 -0.18 6.75
C GLN A 122 -9.34 -1.51 6.36
N LEU A 123 -10.47 -1.86 6.98
CA LEU A 123 -11.25 -3.05 6.63
C LEU A 123 -11.77 -2.96 5.18
N ASP A 124 -12.26 -1.82 4.76
CA ASP A 124 -12.75 -1.61 3.40
C ASP A 124 -11.63 -1.74 2.36
N ILE A 125 -10.43 -1.22 2.66
CA ILE A 125 -9.23 -1.39 1.82
C ILE A 125 -8.84 -2.88 1.76
N ARG A 126 -8.85 -3.61 2.88
CA ARG A 126 -8.61 -5.06 2.93
C ARG A 126 -9.54 -5.81 2.00
N ILE A 127 -10.85 -5.53 2.10
CA ILE A 127 -11.88 -6.16 1.27
C ILE A 127 -11.65 -5.84 -0.22
N GLY A 128 -11.33 -4.59 -0.54
CA GLY A 128 -11.05 -4.17 -1.90
C GLY A 128 -9.82 -4.86 -2.49
N HIS A 129 -8.73 -4.91 -1.74
CA HIS A 129 -7.51 -5.62 -2.14
C HIS A 129 -7.75 -7.13 -2.30
N ALA A 130 -8.42 -7.78 -1.36
CA ALA A 130 -8.77 -9.20 -1.46
C ALA A 130 -9.57 -9.50 -2.74
N LYS A 131 -10.55 -8.67 -3.09
CA LYS A 131 -11.30 -8.78 -4.36
C LYS A 131 -10.41 -8.57 -5.60
N THR A 132 -9.39 -7.71 -5.50
CA THR A 132 -8.43 -7.52 -6.60
C THR A 132 -7.60 -8.76 -6.81
N VAL A 133 -7.11 -9.37 -5.74
CA VAL A 133 -6.38 -10.65 -5.78
C VAL A 133 -7.28 -11.78 -6.33
N GLU A 134 -8.50 -11.91 -5.80
CA GLU A 134 -9.48 -12.92 -6.26
C GLU A 134 -9.77 -12.80 -7.76
N ASN A 135 -10.04 -11.57 -8.24
CA ASN A 135 -10.29 -11.34 -9.66
C ASN A 135 -9.04 -11.60 -10.53
N THR A 136 -7.85 -11.32 -10.01
CA THR A 136 -6.59 -11.65 -10.68
C THR A 136 -6.41 -13.15 -10.78
N MET A 137 -6.60 -13.89 -9.69
CA MET A 137 -6.56 -15.35 -9.69
C MET A 137 -7.57 -15.92 -10.69
N LYS A 138 -8.80 -15.41 -10.70
CA LYS A 138 -9.82 -15.82 -11.67
C LYS A 138 -9.38 -15.55 -13.10
N MET A 139 -8.87 -14.37 -13.43
CA MET A 139 -8.35 -14.07 -14.78
C MET A 139 -7.25 -15.04 -15.20
N LEU A 140 -6.42 -15.49 -14.27
CA LEU A 140 -5.31 -16.41 -14.52
C LEU A 140 -5.80 -17.85 -14.72
N THR A 141 -6.72 -18.32 -13.89
CA THR A 141 -7.23 -19.71 -13.90
C THR A 141 -8.32 -19.94 -14.95
N ASP A 142 -9.04 -18.92 -15.41
CA ASP A 142 -10.06 -19.01 -16.47
C ASP A 142 -9.49 -19.58 -17.80
N GLU A 143 -8.18 -19.52 -18.00
CA GLU A 143 -7.52 -19.97 -19.26
C GLU A 143 -6.77 -21.29 -19.13
N GLY A 144 -6.83 -21.92 -17.97
CA GLY A 144 -6.22 -23.22 -17.72
C GLY A 144 -5.50 -23.34 -16.40
N SER A 145 -4.80 -24.45 -16.23
CA SER A 145 -4.02 -24.72 -15.03
C SER A 145 -2.81 -23.79 -14.95
N LEU A 146 -2.47 -23.36 -13.74
CA LEU A 146 -1.24 -22.60 -13.46
C LEU A 146 -0.05 -23.51 -13.14
N GLN A 147 -0.24 -24.84 -13.19
CA GLN A 147 0.82 -25.81 -12.93
C GLN A 147 2.02 -25.58 -13.85
N GLY A 148 3.16 -25.23 -13.27
CA GLY A 148 4.40 -25.00 -14.02
C GLY A 148 4.50 -23.64 -14.73
N VAL A 149 3.46 -22.80 -14.68
CA VAL A 149 3.48 -21.45 -15.25
C VAL A 149 4.42 -20.57 -14.43
N THR A 150 5.29 -19.83 -15.10
CA THR A 150 6.19 -18.89 -14.43
C THR A 150 5.51 -17.52 -14.24
N VAL A 151 5.42 -17.05 -13.01
CA VAL A 151 4.76 -15.79 -12.68
C VAL A 151 5.72 -14.86 -11.94
N CYS A 152 5.86 -13.62 -12.43
CA CYS A 152 6.52 -12.55 -11.69
C CYS A 152 5.45 -11.71 -10.98
N ASP A 153 5.46 -11.71 -9.65
CA ASP A 153 4.63 -10.84 -8.80
C ASP A 153 5.46 -9.61 -8.41
N ALA A 154 5.28 -8.54 -9.16
CA ALA A 154 6.06 -7.30 -9.08
C ALA A 154 5.41 -6.30 -8.10
N GLY A 155 5.95 -6.20 -6.90
CA GLY A 155 5.37 -5.48 -5.77
C GLY A 155 4.49 -6.40 -4.92
N CYS A 156 5.02 -7.54 -4.53
CA CYS A 156 4.27 -8.64 -3.89
C CYS A 156 3.73 -8.30 -2.49
N GLY A 157 4.20 -7.21 -1.87
CA GLY A 157 3.84 -6.85 -0.50
C GLY A 157 4.09 -8.00 0.47
N THR A 158 3.04 -8.40 1.20
CA THR A 158 3.09 -9.52 2.17
C THR A 158 2.77 -10.89 1.54
N GLY A 159 2.74 -10.98 0.20
CA GLY A 159 2.54 -12.25 -0.51
C GLY A 159 1.08 -12.62 -0.80
N SER A 160 0.16 -11.66 -0.68
CA SER A 160 -1.29 -11.90 -0.86
C SER A 160 -1.67 -12.56 -2.19
N LEU A 161 -0.91 -12.32 -3.26
CA LEU A 161 -1.08 -13.00 -4.55
C LEU A 161 -0.09 -14.16 -4.73
N SER A 162 1.16 -13.99 -4.30
CA SER A 162 2.22 -14.98 -4.51
C SER A 162 1.89 -16.34 -3.90
N ILE A 163 1.29 -16.33 -2.69
CA ILE A 163 0.95 -17.57 -1.97
C ILE A 163 -0.17 -18.35 -2.67
N PRO A 164 -1.33 -17.75 -3.03
CA PRO A 164 -2.34 -18.43 -3.81
C PRO A 164 -1.84 -18.98 -5.16
N LEU A 165 -1.02 -18.20 -5.89
CA LEU A 165 -0.41 -18.66 -7.15
C LEU A 165 0.43 -19.93 -6.95
N SER A 166 1.22 -19.97 -5.87
CA SER A 166 2.01 -21.14 -5.52
C SER A 166 1.14 -22.36 -5.17
N LYS A 167 -0.01 -22.16 -4.48
CA LYS A 167 -0.98 -23.23 -4.19
C LYS A 167 -1.58 -23.81 -5.47
N GLU A 168 -1.73 -23.00 -6.53
CA GLU A 168 -2.17 -23.45 -7.87
C GLU A 168 -1.04 -24.07 -8.70
N GLY A 169 0.15 -24.23 -8.15
CA GLY A 169 1.30 -24.88 -8.79
C GLY A 169 2.14 -23.99 -9.71
N ALA A 170 1.96 -22.67 -9.66
CA ALA A 170 2.80 -21.74 -10.39
C ALA A 170 4.21 -21.65 -9.78
N PHE A 171 5.21 -21.41 -10.63
CA PHE A 171 6.56 -21.00 -10.21
C PHE A 171 6.59 -19.49 -10.04
N VAL A 172 6.54 -19.03 -8.79
CA VAL A 172 6.40 -17.61 -8.48
C VAL A 172 7.75 -16.97 -8.14
N PHE A 173 8.11 -15.93 -8.88
CA PHE A 173 9.15 -14.98 -8.53
C PHE A 173 8.48 -13.71 -7.99
N ALA A 174 8.63 -13.45 -6.72
CA ALA A 174 7.94 -12.37 -6.01
C ALA A 174 8.95 -11.31 -5.56
N SER A 175 8.72 -10.06 -5.87
CA SER A 175 9.62 -8.97 -5.51
C SER A 175 8.88 -7.82 -4.85
N ASP A 176 9.53 -7.19 -3.89
CA ASP A 176 9.09 -5.93 -3.31
C ASP A 176 10.29 -5.04 -2.99
N ILE A 177 10.10 -3.73 -3.04
CA ILE A 177 11.14 -2.76 -2.71
C ILE A 177 11.46 -2.75 -1.21
N SER A 178 10.53 -3.23 -0.38
CA SER A 178 10.64 -3.25 1.09
C SER A 178 11.12 -4.61 1.59
N ALA A 179 12.26 -4.60 2.27
CA ALA A 179 12.77 -5.81 2.94
C ALA A 179 11.83 -6.32 4.04
N ALA A 180 11.11 -5.41 4.71
CA ALA A 180 10.15 -5.77 5.74
C ALA A 180 8.93 -6.51 5.17
N MET A 181 8.45 -6.07 3.99
CA MET A 181 7.35 -6.75 3.28
C MET A 181 7.78 -8.13 2.80
N VAL A 182 8.95 -8.24 2.18
CA VAL A 182 9.52 -9.52 1.71
C VAL A 182 9.66 -10.52 2.86
N ALA A 183 10.22 -10.09 3.99
CA ALA A 183 10.38 -10.96 5.17
C ALA A 183 9.04 -11.46 5.72
N GLU A 184 8.00 -10.62 5.72
CA GLU A 184 6.66 -11.02 6.13
C GLU A 184 6.02 -11.97 5.12
N ALA A 185 6.19 -11.71 3.81
CA ALA A 185 5.70 -12.60 2.75
C ALA A 185 6.32 -14.00 2.84
N GLU A 186 7.63 -14.09 3.05
CA GLU A 186 8.32 -15.37 3.26
C GLU A 186 7.82 -16.11 4.50
N LYS A 187 7.54 -15.37 5.59
CA LYS A 187 7.01 -15.94 6.81
C LYS A 187 5.63 -16.54 6.56
N GLN A 188 4.70 -15.75 5.99
CA GLN A 188 3.34 -16.21 5.68
C GLN A 188 3.34 -17.39 4.72
N ALA A 189 4.17 -17.36 3.67
CA ALA A 189 4.29 -18.47 2.74
C ALA A 189 4.75 -19.76 3.43
N ARG A 190 5.75 -19.69 4.33
CA ARG A 190 6.18 -20.86 5.12
C ARG A 190 5.07 -21.40 6.01
N GLU A 191 4.32 -20.53 6.66
CA GLU A 191 3.21 -20.93 7.53
C GLU A 191 2.07 -21.57 6.73
N GLU A 192 1.64 -20.95 5.62
CA GLU A 192 0.49 -21.42 4.85
C GLU A 192 0.78 -22.63 3.96
N LEU A 193 1.99 -22.70 3.35
CA LEU A 193 2.34 -23.80 2.44
C LEU A 193 2.85 -25.05 3.17
N SER A 194 3.23 -24.94 4.46
CA SER A 194 3.62 -26.10 5.26
C SER A 194 2.42 -26.83 5.88
N THR A 195 1.28 -26.16 6.06
CA THR A 195 0.08 -26.74 6.67
C THR A 195 -0.84 -27.47 5.70
N GLY A 196 -0.70 -27.27 4.39
CA GLY A 196 -1.57 -27.81 3.33
C GLY A 196 -1.05 -29.11 2.69
N LYS A 197 -0.68 -30.14 3.47
CA LYS A 197 -0.33 -31.44 2.92
C LYS A 197 -1.58 -32.31 2.74
N ASP A 198 -2.34 -32.08 1.69
CA ASP A 198 -3.18 -33.11 1.11
C ASP A 198 -2.29 -34.10 0.36
N GLU A 199 -2.27 -35.36 0.76
CA GLU A 199 -1.43 -36.45 0.18
C GLU A 199 -1.69 -36.69 -1.33
N LEU A 200 -2.73 -36.08 -1.88
CA LEU A 200 -3.19 -36.28 -3.27
C LEU A 200 -2.85 -35.13 -4.22
N SER A 201 -2.36 -34.00 -3.72
CA SER A 201 -1.99 -32.85 -4.55
C SER A 201 -0.48 -32.68 -4.60
N PRO A 202 0.12 -32.30 -5.75
CA PRO A 202 1.54 -31.99 -5.80
C PRO A 202 1.84 -30.88 -4.78
N ALA A 203 2.93 -31.05 -4.02
CA ALA A 203 3.33 -30.07 -3.01
C ALA A 203 3.52 -28.70 -3.66
N PRO A 204 2.95 -27.63 -3.09
CA PRO A 204 3.13 -26.27 -3.63
C PRO A 204 4.61 -25.90 -3.63
N VAL A 205 5.04 -25.23 -4.68
CA VAL A 205 6.41 -24.74 -4.81
C VAL A 205 6.54 -23.42 -4.07
N MET A 206 7.44 -23.33 -3.08
CA MET A 206 7.68 -22.11 -2.34
C MET A 206 8.01 -20.95 -3.29
N PRO A 207 7.31 -19.80 -3.24
CA PRO A 207 7.67 -18.62 -4.01
C PRO A 207 9.09 -18.16 -3.71
N LYS A 208 9.79 -17.69 -4.73
CA LYS A 208 11.11 -17.06 -4.56
C LYS A 208 10.90 -15.58 -4.27
N PHE A 209 10.99 -15.19 -3.02
CA PHE A 209 10.90 -13.78 -2.60
C PHE A 209 12.26 -13.08 -2.68
N VAL A 210 12.27 -11.84 -3.19
CA VAL A 210 13.48 -11.01 -3.30
C VAL A 210 13.18 -9.55 -3.00
N VAL A 211 14.15 -8.88 -2.36
CA VAL A 211 14.10 -7.42 -2.19
C VAL A 211 14.63 -6.77 -3.45
N LYS A 212 13.74 -6.26 -4.30
CA LYS A 212 14.09 -5.67 -5.59
C LYS A 212 13.05 -4.65 -6.00
N ASP A 213 13.46 -3.50 -6.53
CA ASP A 213 12.51 -2.53 -7.09
C ASP A 213 12.08 -2.94 -8.52
N LEU A 214 10.95 -2.38 -8.97
CA LEU A 214 10.36 -2.72 -10.27
C LEU A 214 11.33 -2.46 -11.45
N GLU A 215 12.11 -1.39 -11.38
CA GLU A 215 13.02 -0.98 -12.46
C GLU A 215 14.23 -1.92 -12.58
N SER A 216 14.55 -2.63 -11.50
CA SER A 216 15.69 -3.57 -11.42
C SER A 216 15.29 -5.02 -11.69
N LEU A 217 14.02 -5.30 -11.95
CA LEU A 217 13.55 -6.64 -12.28
C LEU A 217 14.15 -7.10 -13.60
N ASP A 218 14.46 -8.38 -13.68
CA ASP A 218 15.04 -9.04 -14.84
C ASP A 218 14.43 -10.43 -15.07
N GLY A 219 14.79 -11.05 -16.17
CA GLY A 219 14.27 -12.36 -16.56
C GLY A 219 13.09 -12.29 -17.52
N LYS A 220 12.50 -13.46 -17.78
CA LYS A 220 11.31 -13.64 -18.60
C LYS A 220 10.35 -14.57 -17.86
N TYR A 221 9.08 -14.24 -17.94
CA TYR A 221 8.01 -14.94 -17.24
C TYR A 221 6.81 -15.09 -18.16
N ASP A 222 6.11 -16.20 -18.07
CA ASP A 222 4.85 -16.38 -18.81
C ASP A 222 3.88 -15.24 -18.52
N THR A 223 3.79 -14.89 -17.24
CA THR A 223 2.90 -13.83 -16.74
C THR A 223 3.64 -12.91 -15.80
N VAL A 224 3.43 -11.60 -15.97
CA VAL A 224 3.85 -10.58 -14.99
C VAL A 224 2.60 -9.95 -14.39
N VAL A 225 2.57 -9.82 -13.06
CA VAL A 225 1.47 -9.18 -12.33
C VAL A 225 2.02 -8.05 -11.49
N CYS A 226 1.32 -6.91 -11.46
CA CYS A 226 1.67 -5.77 -10.62
C CYS A 226 0.39 -5.14 -10.05
N LEU A 227 0.10 -5.42 -8.78
CA LEU A 227 -1.13 -5.00 -8.11
C LEU A 227 -0.83 -3.90 -7.08
N ASP A 228 -1.63 -2.81 -7.13
CA ASP A 228 -1.63 -1.72 -6.14
C ASP A 228 -0.27 -1.01 -5.95
N VAL A 229 0.63 -1.10 -6.95
CA VAL A 229 1.96 -0.47 -6.92
C VAL A 229 1.99 0.84 -7.71
N LEU A 230 1.39 0.87 -8.92
CA LEU A 230 1.42 2.06 -9.78
C LEU A 230 0.83 3.30 -9.11
N ILE A 231 -0.07 3.11 -8.14
CA ILE A 231 -0.67 4.19 -7.34
C ILE A 231 0.36 5.03 -6.56
N HIS A 232 1.58 4.53 -6.39
CA HIS A 232 2.65 5.23 -5.67
C HIS A 232 3.52 6.10 -6.57
N TYR A 233 3.32 6.06 -7.88
CA TYR A 233 4.19 6.72 -8.86
C TYR A 233 3.41 7.65 -9.79
N PRO A 234 4.01 8.80 -10.19
CA PRO A 234 3.39 9.70 -11.16
C PRO A 234 3.31 9.05 -12.54
N GLN A 235 2.41 9.54 -13.42
CA GLN A 235 2.15 8.96 -14.75
C GLN A 235 3.42 8.78 -15.58
N SER A 236 4.34 9.75 -15.57
CA SER A 236 5.59 9.68 -16.32
C SER A 236 6.47 8.49 -15.92
N LYS A 237 6.49 8.13 -14.62
CA LYS A 237 7.19 6.93 -14.12
C LYS A 237 6.39 5.67 -14.36
N ALA A 238 5.07 5.72 -14.20
CA ALA A 238 4.19 4.58 -14.47
C ALA A 238 4.31 4.11 -15.93
N ASP A 239 4.41 5.02 -16.91
CA ASP A 239 4.61 4.67 -18.30
C ASP A 239 5.90 3.84 -18.53
N ALA A 240 7.01 4.26 -17.92
CA ALA A 240 8.28 3.54 -18.02
C ALA A 240 8.22 2.17 -17.29
N MET A 241 7.57 2.11 -16.13
CA MET A 241 7.37 0.87 -15.38
C MET A 241 6.49 -0.11 -16.17
N ILE A 242 5.40 0.34 -16.78
CA ILE A 242 4.53 -0.49 -17.63
C ILE A 242 5.33 -1.07 -18.80
N ALA A 243 6.13 -0.24 -19.48
CA ALA A 243 6.97 -0.70 -20.58
C ALA A 243 8.00 -1.73 -20.13
N HIS A 244 8.62 -1.52 -18.96
CA HIS A 244 9.57 -2.47 -18.40
C HIS A 244 8.90 -3.79 -18.01
N LEU A 245 7.79 -3.77 -17.28
CA LEU A 245 7.03 -4.97 -16.90
C LEU A 245 6.55 -5.75 -18.12
N ALA A 246 6.08 -5.05 -19.16
CA ALA A 246 5.72 -5.66 -20.45
C ALA A 246 6.91 -6.35 -21.10
N SER A 247 8.13 -5.81 -20.96
CA SER A 247 9.34 -6.43 -21.50
C SER A 247 9.73 -7.73 -20.80
N LEU A 248 9.30 -7.94 -19.54
CA LEU A 248 9.53 -9.16 -18.77
C LEU A 248 8.48 -10.25 -19.03
N ALA A 249 7.29 -9.87 -19.47
CA ALA A 249 6.18 -10.77 -19.73
C ALA A 249 6.27 -11.38 -21.14
N GLU A 250 6.01 -12.67 -21.26
CA GLU A 250 5.97 -13.37 -22.55
C GLU A 250 4.55 -13.42 -23.10
N ASN A 251 3.56 -13.75 -22.27
CA ASN A 251 2.20 -14.04 -22.70
C ASN A 251 1.18 -13.06 -22.11
N ARG A 252 1.31 -12.69 -20.83
CA ARG A 252 0.33 -11.87 -20.11
C ARG A 252 0.97 -10.85 -19.16
N LEU A 253 0.37 -9.68 -19.12
CA LEU A 253 0.68 -8.64 -18.14
C LEU A 253 -0.62 -8.22 -17.45
N ILE A 254 -0.69 -8.36 -16.14
CA ILE A 254 -1.84 -7.93 -15.33
C ILE A 254 -1.43 -6.76 -14.45
N LEU A 255 -2.18 -5.67 -14.53
CA LEU A 255 -1.92 -4.44 -13.80
C LEU A 255 -3.16 -3.99 -13.05
N SER A 256 -2.98 -3.51 -11.82
CA SER A 256 -4.00 -2.71 -11.16
C SER A 256 -3.52 -1.27 -10.92
N PHE A 257 -4.44 -0.33 -11.01
CA PHE A 257 -4.19 1.10 -10.77
C PHE A 257 -5.45 1.82 -10.31
N ALA A 258 -5.27 2.90 -9.56
CA ALA A 258 -6.38 3.76 -9.16
C ALA A 258 -6.85 4.60 -10.37
N PRO A 259 -8.10 4.45 -10.83
CA PRO A 259 -8.57 5.11 -12.05
C PRO A 259 -8.75 6.63 -11.85
N LYS A 260 -8.26 7.42 -12.82
CA LYS A 260 -8.47 8.87 -12.86
C LYS A 260 -9.82 9.16 -13.50
N THR A 261 -10.81 9.45 -12.68
CA THR A 261 -12.12 9.97 -13.08
C THR A 261 -12.35 11.31 -12.40
N PHE A 262 -13.22 12.15 -12.95
CA PHE A 262 -13.57 13.44 -12.31
C PHE A 262 -14.01 13.25 -10.85
N TYR A 263 -14.83 12.23 -10.60
CA TYR A 263 -15.32 11.92 -9.24
C TYR A 263 -14.20 11.53 -8.28
N TYR A 264 -13.31 10.62 -8.69
CA TYR A 264 -12.21 10.16 -7.84
C TYR A 264 -11.13 11.24 -7.64
N ASP A 265 -10.90 12.08 -8.65
CA ASP A 265 -9.99 13.23 -8.52
C ASP A 265 -10.55 14.23 -7.49
N LEU A 266 -11.84 14.54 -7.54
CA LEU A 266 -12.50 15.39 -6.57
C LEU A 266 -12.46 14.76 -5.16
N LEU A 267 -12.80 13.49 -5.01
CA LEU A 267 -12.78 12.78 -3.73
C LEU A 267 -11.37 12.74 -3.12
N LYS A 268 -10.36 12.51 -3.95
CA LYS A 268 -8.95 12.56 -3.55
C LYS A 268 -8.58 13.95 -3.04
N ARG A 269 -8.90 15.02 -3.78
CA ARG A 269 -8.62 16.42 -3.36
C ARG A 269 -9.28 16.76 -2.04
N VAL A 270 -10.54 16.36 -1.84
CA VAL A 270 -11.24 16.54 -0.57
C VAL A 270 -10.57 15.75 0.55
N GLY A 271 -10.20 14.49 0.31
CA GLY A 271 -9.50 13.64 1.30
C GLY A 271 -8.13 14.21 1.70
N GLU A 272 -7.43 14.88 0.79
CA GLU A 272 -6.12 15.51 1.04
C GLU A 272 -6.19 16.75 1.96
N LEU A 273 -7.36 17.33 2.15
CA LEU A 273 -7.58 18.42 3.10
C LEU A 273 -7.58 17.95 4.57
N PHE A 274 -7.81 16.66 4.80
CA PHE A 274 -7.81 16.10 6.16
C PHE A 274 -6.44 15.55 6.51
N PRO A 275 -5.83 16.02 7.64
CA PRO A 275 -4.54 15.51 8.08
C PRO A 275 -4.67 14.06 8.53
N GLY A 276 -3.90 13.16 7.91
CA GLY A 276 -3.83 11.75 8.24
C GLY A 276 -2.40 11.27 8.42
N PRO A 277 -2.16 10.17 9.15
CA PRO A 277 -0.81 9.63 9.39
C PRO A 277 -0.09 9.14 8.12
N SER A 278 -0.78 9.06 6.99
CA SER A 278 -0.25 8.53 5.73
C SER A 278 0.09 9.65 4.72
N LYS A 279 0.91 10.63 5.12
CA LYS A 279 1.34 11.69 4.20
C LYS A 279 2.29 11.19 3.10
N ALA A 280 3.01 10.10 3.33
CA ALA A 280 4.08 9.62 2.47
C ALA A 280 3.60 8.89 1.19
N THR A 281 2.41 8.29 1.20
CA THR A 281 1.92 7.47 0.08
C THR A 281 0.53 7.90 -0.38
N ARG A 282 0.43 9.12 -0.87
CA ARG A 282 -0.81 9.57 -1.53
C ARG A 282 -0.95 8.86 -2.87
N ALA A 283 -2.13 8.30 -3.13
CA ALA A 283 -2.39 7.59 -4.38
C ALA A 283 -2.34 8.54 -5.59
N TYR A 284 -1.56 8.17 -6.60
CA TYR A 284 -1.67 8.76 -7.94
C TYR A 284 -2.82 8.08 -8.69
N LEU A 285 -3.60 8.88 -9.39
CA LEU A 285 -4.67 8.39 -10.24
C LEU A 285 -4.17 8.31 -11.68
N HIS A 286 -4.45 7.20 -12.36
CA HIS A 286 -4.04 6.96 -13.74
C HIS A 286 -5.28 6.90 -14.66
N ALA A 287 -5.25 7.64 -15.76
CA ALA A 287 -6.29 7.49 -16.77
C ALA A 287 -6.07 6.18 -17.53
N GLU A 288 -7.14 5.40 -17.74
CA GLU A 288 -7.04 4.13 -18.49
C GLU A 288 -6.45 4.34 -19.89
N ALA A 289 -6.81 5.43 -20.57
CA ALA A 289 -6.28 5.78 -21.88
C ALA A 289 -4.74 6.02 -21.87
N ASP A 290 -4.18 6.51 -20.77
CA ASP A 290 -2.73 6.71 -20.65
C ASP A 290 -2.03 5.37 -20.45
N VAL A 291 -2.58 4.49 -19.61
CA VAL A 291 -2.08 3.12 -19.41
C VAL A 291 -2.17 2.33 -20.72
N GLU A 292 -3.29 2.39 -21.43
CA GLU A 292 -3.47 1.73 -22.73
C GLU A 292 -2.46 2.24 -23.76
N ARG A 293 -2.23 3.54 -23.82
CA ARG A 293 -1.23 4.14 -24.71
C ARG A 293 0.20 3.68 -24.35
N ALA A 294 0.52 3.55 -23.06
CA ALA A 294 1.82 3.03 -22.63
C ALA A 294 2.03 1.58 -23.09
N LEU A 295 1.01 0.74 -22.97
CA LEU A 295 1.01 -0.65 -23.47
C LEU A 295 1.15 -0.71 -24.99
N GLN A 296 0.36 0.08 -25.73
CA GLN A 296 0.40 0.11 -27.19
C GLN A 296 1.77 0.51 -27.76
N LYS A 297 2.47 1.43 -27.10
CA LYS A 297 3.84 1.85 -27.48
C LYS A 297 4.85 0.71 -27.45
N VAL A 298 4.59 -0.34 -26.68
CA VAL A 298 5.48 -1.50 -26.55
C VAL A 298 4.88 -2.77 -27.17
N GLY A 299 3.86 -2.63 -28.04
CA GLY A 299 3.27 -3.72 -28.78
C GLY A 299 2.31 -4.61 -27.99
N TRP A 300 1.67 -4.04 -26.95
CA TRP A 300 0.70 -4.75 -26.12
C TRP A 300 -0.70 -4.14 -26.24
N ARG A 301 -1.73 -4.96 -26.11
CA ARG A 301 -3.15 -4.54 -26.13
C ARG A 301 -3.88 -5.06 -24.93
N ILE A 302 -4.84 -4.30 -24.43
CA ILE A 302 -5.72 -4.74 -23.33
C ILE A 302 -6.70 -5.79 -23.85
N ARG A 303 -6.75 -6.94 -23.18
CA ARG A 303 -7.66 -8.05 -23.49
C ARG A 303 -8.86 -8.11 -22.56
N LYS A 304 -8.62 -7.99 -21.24
CA LYS A 304 -9.68 -8.00 -20.21
C LYS A 304 -9.61 -6.74 -19.37
N ARG A 305 -10.75 -6.32 -18.86
CA ARG A 305 -10.91 -5.17 -17.98
C ARG A 305 -11.80 -5.53 -16.80
N GLY A 306 -11.40 -5.13 -15.61
CA GLY A 306 -12.17 -5.23 -14.39
C GLY A 306 -12.19 -3.89 -13.64
N LEU A 307 -13.20 -3.67 -12.82
CA LEU A 307 -13.29 -2.55 -11.90
C LEU A 307 -13.69 -3.08 -10.54
N ILE A 308 -12.85 -2.84 -9.55
CA ILE A 308 -13.11 -3.17 -8.16
C ILE A 308 -13.40 -1.86 -7.43
N THR A 309 -14.55 -1.79 -6.80
CA THR A 309 -14.96 -0.62 -6.02
C THR A 309 -15.53 -1.06 -4.68
N THR A 310 -15.08 -0.40 -3.62
CA THR A 310 -15.69 -0.41 -2.30
C THR A 310 -15.94 1.05 -1.87
N GLN A 311 -16.14 1.32 -0.60
CA GLN A 311 -16.36 2.69 -0.15
C GLN A 311 -15.10 3.56 -0.23
N PHE A 312 -13.92 2.97 0.03
CA PHE A 312 -12.63 3.69 0.12
C PHE A 312 -11.52 3.07 -0.75
N TYR A 313 -11.82 2.00 -1.47
CA TYR A 313 -10.86 1.35 -2.36
C TYR A 313 -11.41 1.31 -3.79
N PHE A 314 -10.61 1.76 -4.74
CA PHE A 314 -10.95 1.85 -6.16
C PHE A 314 -9.77 1.37 -6.99
N ALA A 315 -9.91 0.26 -7.68
CA ALA A 315 -8.89 -0.28 -8.56
C ALA A 315 -9.47 -0.66 -9.92
N LYS A 316 -8.83 -0.19 -10.98
CA LYS A 316 -9.01 -0.72 -12.32
C LYS A 316 -8.02 -1.87 -12.48
N LEU A 317 -8.51 -3.03 -12.85
CA LEU A 317 -7.74 -4.22 -13.15
C LEU A 317 -7.76 -4.46 -14.65
N ILE A 318 -6.60 -4.61 -15.27
CA ILE A 318 -6.48 -4.91 -16.68
C ILE A 318 -5.58 -6.11 -16.91
N GLU A 319 -5.91 -6.89 -17.92
CA GLU A 319 -5.06 -7.91 -18.49
C GLU A 319 -4.67 -7.49 -19.91
N ALA A 320 -3.39 -7.42 -20.18
CA ALA A 320 -2.84 -7.12 -21.49
C ALA A 320 -2.09 -8.32 -22.05
N VAL A 321 -2.06 -8.42 -23.37
CA VAL A 321 -1.37 -9.46 -24.14
C VAL A 321 -0.61 -8.82 -25.30
N PRO A 322 0.41 -9.48 -25.88
CA PRO A 322 1.06 -9.03 -27.11
C PRO A 322 0.03 -8.78 -28.23
N SER A 323 0.28 -7.75 -29.05
CA SER A 323 -0.64 -7.32 -30.14
C SER A 323 -0.62 -8.25 -31.32
#